data_f10daee410aa5aeb7d54e3cb3aa0e541
#
_entry.id   f10daee410aa5aeb7d54e3cb3aa0e541
#
_cell.length_a   1.000
_cell.length_b   1.000
_cell.length_c   1.000
_cell.angle_alpha   90.00
_cell.angle_beta   90.00
_cell.angle_gamma   90.00
#
_symmetry.space_group_name_H-M   'P 1'
#
loop_
_entity.id
_entity.type
_entity.pdbx_description
1 polymer ?
#
loop_
_entity_poly.entity_id
_entity_poly.type
_entity_poly.pdbx_seq_one_letter_code
_entity_poly.pdbx_strand_id
1 'polypeptide(L)'
;MVHGIPGNREIKEGDIISIDCGCTFNGWVGDSAYTFAVKGAKEEDKKLLKVTKESLYLGIEECRIGRRLGDLGYAIQSYCESFGYGVVRELCGHGLGHVMHEEPNVLNYGRKGTGAKFREGMTIAIEPMITLGNKEIVFHNDGWTCTTVDCSTAAHFEHDVAITKDGPVILSSYAAIEEAIKTNDNLELI
;
A
#
# COMPACT_ATOMS: atom_id res chain seq x y z
N MET A 1 0.63 -11.53 -3.80
CA MET A 1 0.88 -10.30 -3.06
C MET A 1 1.52 -9.32 -4.01
N VAL A 2 2.63 -8.67 -3.79
CA VAL A 2 3.19 -7.71 -4.75
C VAL A 2 4.04 -8.36 -5.84
N HIS A 3 4.19 -7.65 -6.96
CA HIS A 3 5.08 -7.83 -8.11
C HIS A 3 4.89 -9.09 -8.96
N GLY A 4 3.67 -9.63 -9.06
CA GLY A 4 3.36 -10.62 -10.08
C GLY A 4 3.34 -9.99 -11.48
N ILE A 5 4.00 -10.64 -12.45
CA ILE A 5 3.89 -10.20 -13.85
C ILE A 5 2.55 -10.64 -14.42
N PRO A 6 1.77 -9.76 -15.07
CA PRO A 6 0.50 -10.11 -15.69
C PRO A 6 0.68 -11.26 -16.70
N GLY A 7 -0.14 -12.29 -16.58
CA GLY A 7 -0.15 -13.46 -17.44
C GLY A 7 -1.51 -13.68 -18.12
N ASN A 8 -1.75 -14.88 -18.61
CA ASN A 8 -3.02 -15.26 -19.26
C ASN A 8 -4.10 -15.72 -18.26
N ARG A 9 -3.91 -15.53 -16.95
CA ARG A 9 -4.95 -15.85 -15.96
C ARG A 9 -6.12 -14.90 -16.14
N GLU A 10 -7.29 -15.46 -16.34
CA GLU A 10 -8.55 -14.69 -16.39
C GLU A 10 -8.96 -14.27 -14.98
N ILE A 11 -9.42 -13.03 -14.85
CA ILE A 11 -10.05 -12.51 -13.63
C ILE A 11 -11.44 -13.13 -13.52
N LYS A 12 -11.81 -13.61 -12.35
CA LYS A 12 -13.06 -14.30 -12.09
C LYS A 12 -13.86 -13.58 -11.02
N GLU A 13 -15.16 -13.85 -11.01
CA GLU A 13 -16.04 -13.46 -9.92
C GLU A 13 -15.50 -13.98 -8.58
N GLY A 14 -15.46 -13.10 -7.58
CA GLY A 14 -14.91 -13.42 -6.27
C GLY A 14 -13.41 -13.16 -6.11
N ASP A 15 -12.67 -12.85 -7.17
CA ASP A 15 -11.25 -12.50 -7.07
C ASP A 15 -11.07 -11.13 -6.39
N ILE A 16 -9.90 -10.93 -5.77
CA ILE A 16 -9.35 -9.60 -5.52
C ILE A 16 -8.10 -9.41 -6.36
N ILE A 17 -7.84 -8.17 -6.78
CA ILE A 17 -6.72 -7.85 -7.65
C ILE A 17 -6.02 -6.60 -7.16
N SER A 18 -4.73 -6.70 -6.84
CA SER A 18 -3.86 -5.55 -6.64
C SER A 18 -3.23 -5.16 -7.98
N ILE A 19 -3.38 -3.90 -8.35
CA ILE A 19 -2.72 -3.29 -9.49
C ILE A 19 -1.79 -2.22 -8.94
N ASP A 20 -0.51 -2.40 -9.23
CA ASP A 20 0.57 -1.49 -8.87
C ASP A 20 1.16 -0.93 -10.16
N CYS A 21 1.25 0.40 -10.25
CA CYS A 21 1.57 1.08 -11.49
C CYS A 21 2.41 2.32 -11.25
N GLY A 22 3.70 2.22 -11.58
CA GLY A 22 4.61 3.35 -11.61
C GLY A 22 4.76 3.95 -13.01
N CYS A 23 4.99 5.25 -13.09
CA CYS A 23 5.27 5.94 -14.34
C CYS A 23 6.31 7.05 -14.18
N THR A 24 6.98 7.39 -15.28
CA THR A 24 7.86 8.55 -15.33
C THR A 24 7.31 9.58 -16.30
N PHE A 25 7.14 10.82 -15.83
CA PHE A 25 6.69 11.93 -16.64
C PHE A 25 7.59 13.16 -16.43
N ASN A 26 8.14 13.70 -17.51
CA ASN A 26 9.06 14.85 -17.48
C ASN A 26 10.23 14.70 -16.48
N GLY A 27 10.74 13.47 -16.32
CA GLY A 27 11.84 13.17 -15.41
C GLY A 27 11.47 13.02 -13.94
N TRP A 28 10.18 13.01 -13.62
CA TRP A 28 9.64 12.72 -12.28
C TRP A 28 8.90 11.39 -12.28
N VAL A 29 9.01 10.69 -11.17
CA VAL A 29 8.33 9.40 -10.96
C VAL A 29 7.05 9.61 -10.15
N GLY A 30 6.00 8.89 -10.52
CA GLY A 30 4.79 8.71 -9.73
C GLY A 30 4.50 7.23 -9.59
N ASP A 31 4.03 6.83 -8.40
CA ASP A 31 3.71 5.46 -8.05
C ASP A 31 2.37 5.35 -7.34
N SER A 32 1.67 4.24 -7.54
CA SER A 32 0.39 4.01 -6.86
C SER A 32 -0.09 2.59 -7.01
N ALA A 33 -0.57 1.99 -5.91
CA ALA A 33 -1.23 0.70 -5.94
C ALA A 33 -2.65 0.77 -5.37
N TYR A 34 -3.53 -0.03 -5.96
CA TYR A 34 -4.91 -0.20 -5.49
C TYR A 34 -5.33 -1.67 -5.59
N THR A 35 -5.96 -2.20 -4.55
CA THR A 35 -6.56 -3.53 -4.59
C THR A 35 -8.06 -3.44 -4.83
N PHE A 36 -8.50 -4.05 -5.94
CA PHE A 36 -9.90 -4.11 -6.36
C PHE A 36 -10.58 -5.37 -5.81
N ALA A 37 -11.84 -5.25 -5.41
CA ALA A 37 -12.71 -6.38 -5.17
C ALA A 37 -13.57 -6.63 -6.42
N VAL A 38 -13.47 -7.81 -7.00
CA VAL A 38 -14.38 -8.26 -8.07
C VAL A 38 -15.69 -8.71 -7.44
N LYS A 39 -16.79 -8.48 -8.12
CA LYS A 39 -18.13 -8.89 -7.65
C LYS A 39 -18.14 -10.32 -7.14
N GLY A 40 -18.75 -10.51 -5.95
CA GLY A 40 -18.73 -11.80 -5.28
C GLY A 40 -17.50 -12.08 -4.44
N ALA A 41 -16.59 -11.11 -4.25
CA ALA A 41 -15.48 -11.22 -3.30
C ALA A 41 -15.99 -11.51 -1.89
N LYS A 42 -15.26 -12.34 -1.16
CA LYS A 42 -15.66 -12.74 0.21
C LYS A 42 -15.64 -11.54 1.15
N GLU A 43 -16.54 -11.53 2.13
CA GLU A 43 -16.60 -10.46 3.14
C GLU A 43 -15.29 -10.31 3.95
N GLU A 44 -14.59 -11.41 4.20
CA GLU A 44 -13.28 -11.39 4.87
C GLU A 44 -12.22 -10.66 4.03
N ASP A 45 -12.22 -10.89 2.70
CA ASP A 45 -11.31 -10.20 1.77
C ASP A 45 -11.67 -8.71 1.67
N LYS A 46 -12.93 -8.36 1.52
CA LYS A 46 -13.40 -6.96 1.51
C LYS A 46 -13.02 -6.23 2.80
N LYS A 47 -13.15 -6.90 3.94
CA LYS A 47 -12.72 -6.35 5.23
C LYS A 47 -11.21 -6.13 5.26
N LEU A 48 -10.40 -7.06 4.74
CA LEU A 48 -8.96 -6.89 4.61
C LEU A 48 -8.63 -5.66 3.77
N LEU A 49 -9.24 -5.53 2.59
CA LEU A 49 -9.02 -4.38 1.70
C LEU A 49 -9.33 -3.06 2.41
N LYS A 50 -10.48 -2.99 3.07
CA LYS A 50 -10.90 -1.81 3.84
C LYS A 50 -9.89 -1.45 4.93
N VAL A 51 -9.49 -2.41 5.75
CA VAL A 51 -8.54 -2.19 6.85
C VAL A 51 -7.17 -1.77 6.30
N THR A 52 -6.71 -2.38 5.21
CA THR A 52 -5.45 -2.00 4.56
C THR A 52 -5.49 -0.56 4.05
N LYS A 53 -6.57 -0.18 3.34
CA LYS A 53 -6.78 1.17 2.84
C LYS A 53 -6.86 2.20 3.98
N GLU A 54 -7.62 1.90 5.03
CA GLU A 54 -7.71 2.77 6.21
C GLU A 54 -6.36 2.92 6.92
N SER A 55 -5.57 1.85 7.02
CA SER A 55 -4.24 1.90 7.62
C SER A 55 -3.28 2.82 6.86
N LEU A 56 -3.38 2.86 5.52
CA LEU A 56 -2.63 3.78 4.67
C LEU A 56 -2.93 5.24 5.06
N TYR A 57 -4.20 5.61 5.16
CA TYR A 57 -4.58 6.97 5.55
C TYR A 57 -4.15 7.32 6.96
N LEU A 58 -4.23 6.38 7.93
CA LEU A 58 -3.71 6.60 9.28
C LEU A 58 -2.18 6.82 9.29
N GLY A 59 -1.45 6.11 8.43
CA GLY A 59 -0.03 6.35 8.22
C GLY A 59 0.25 7.73 7.63
N ILE A 60 -0.53 8.14 6.62
CA ILE A 60 -0.41 9.46 5.98
C ILE A 60 -0.64 10.59 6.98
N GLU A 61 -1.59 10.47 7.90
CA GLU A 61 -1.85 11.48 8.93
C GLU A 61 -0.65 11.77 9.84
N GLU A 62 0.24 10.78 10.02
CA GLU A 62 1.48 10.93 10.79
C GLU A 62 2.59 11.66 10.01
N CYS A 63 2.45 11.86 8.69
CA CYS A 63 3.45 12.47 7.81
C CYS A 63 3.49 14.00 7.97
N ARG A 64 3.88 14.46 9.16
CA ARG A 64 3.93 15.88 9.52
C ARG A 64 5.31 16.27 10.02
N ILE A 65 5.69 17.53 9.80
CA ILE A 65 6.92 18.08 10.38
C ILE A 65 6.93 17.88 11.90
N GLY A 66 8.04 17.34 12.39
CA GLY A 66 8.22 17.00 13.81
C GLY A 66 7.92 15.54 14.14
N ARG A 67 7.16 14.83 13.32
CA ARG A 67 6.97 13.38 13.39
C ARG A 67 8.11 12.62 12.70
N ARG A 68 8.09 11.30 12.83
CA ARG A 68 9.12 10.41 12.30
C ARG A 68 8.52 9.23 11.55
N LEU A 69 9.31 8.59 10.70
CA LEU A 69 8.90 7.39 9.96
C LEU A 69 8.37 6.27 10.87
N GLY A 70 8.95 6.12 12.08
CA GLY A 70 8.45 5.13 13.04
C GLY A 70 7.07 5.46 13.63
N ASP A 71 6.62 6.71 13.58
CA ASP A 71 5.24 7.09 13.96
C ASP A 71 4.25 6.58 12.90
N LEU A 72 4.57 6.80 11.62
CA LEU A 72 3.82 6.29 10.47
C LEU A 72 3.72 4.75 10.53
N GLY A 73 4.86 4.06 10.59
CA GLY A 73 4.86 2.59 10.63
C GLY A 73 4.12 2.02 11.83
N TYR A 74 4.21 2.69 12.99
CA TYR A 74 3.44 2.30 14.18
C TYR A 74 1.93 2.46 13.97
N ALA A 75 1.48 3.53 13.32
CA ALA A 75 0.06 3.77 13.05
C ALA A 75 -0.51 2.66 12.17
N ILE A 76 0.16 2.33 11.05
CA ILE A 76 -0.23 1.25 10.15
C ILE A 76 -0.26 -0.08 10.90
N GLN A 77 0.85 -0.45 11.54
CA GLN A 77 1.00 -1.73 12.21
C GLN A 77 -0.03 -1.93 13.31
N SER A 78 -0.15 -0.97 14.24
CA SER A 78 -1.06 -1.11 15.38
C SER A 78 -2.52 -1.22 14.96
N TYR A 79 -2.91 -0.55 13.88
CA TYR A 79 -4.25 -0.63 13.34
C TYR A 79 -4.51 -2.01 12.73
N CYS A 80 -3.68 -2.48 11.81
CA CYS A 80 -3.86 -3.78 11.15
C CYS A 80 -3.79 -4.95 12.14
N GLU A 81 -2.81 -4.94 13.06
CA GLU A 81 -2.66 -6.00 14.08
C GLU A 81 -3.86 -6.04 15.06
N SER A 82 -4.59 -4.93 15.27
CA SER A 82 -5.81 -4.92 16.09
C SER A 82 -6.95 -5.76 15.49
N PHE A 83 -6.91 -6.03 14.18
CA PHE A 83 -7.81 -6.95 13.48
C PHE A 83 -7.27 -8.39 13.38
N GLY A 84 -6.06 -8.64 13.91
CA GLY A 84 -5.38 -9.91 13.80
C GLY A 84 -4.67 -10.14 12.46
N TYR A 85 -4.45 -9.09 11.67
CA TYR A 85 -3.82 -9.15 10.36
C TYR A 85 -2.30 -9.04 10.43
N GLY A 86 -1.62 -9.72 9.51
CA GLY A 86 -0.18 -9.67 9.38
C GLY A 86 0.28 -8.42 8.60
N VAL A 87 1.33 -7.76 9.09
CA VAL A 87 1.99 -6.65 8.38
C VAL A 87 3.31 -7.16 7.84
N VAL A 88 3.45 -7.18 6.51
CA VAL A 88 4.66 -7.65 5.82
C VAL A 88 5.86 -6.78 6.19
N ARG A 89 7.02 -7.41 6.39
CA ARG A 89 8.24 -6.74 6.86
C ARG A 89 9.41 -6.79 5.90
N GLU A 90 9.36 -7.67 4.92
CA GLU A 90 10.40 -7.90 3.91
C GLU A 90 10.36 -6.87 2.79
N LEU A 91 9.24 -6.15 2.67
CA LEU A 91 8.98 -5.11 1.70
C LEU A 91 8.57 -3.83 2.42
N CYS A 92 8.81 -2.70 1.80
CA CYS A 92 8.52 -1.39 2.39
C CYS A 92 8.36 -0.32 1.32
N GLY A 93 7.72 0.78 1.67
CA GLY A 93 7.71 1.98 0.87
C GLY A 93 9.06 2.69 0.84
N HIS A 94 9.15 3.76 0.11
CA HIS A 94 10.41 4.41 -0.23
C HIS A 94 10.25 5.91 -0.45
N GLY A 95 11.37 6.63 -0.49
CA GLY A 95 11.42 7.95 -1.13
C GLY A 95 11.24 7.79 -2.62
N LEU A 96 10.70 8.80 -3.28
CA LEU A 96 10.65 8.86 -4.75
C LEU A 96 10.79 10.31 -5.23
N GLY A 97 11.26 10.45 -6.47
CA GLY A 97 11.47 11.75 -7.08
C GLY A 97 11.90 11.60 -8.53
N HIS A 98 13.19 11.63 -8.81
CA HIS A 98 13.74 11.36 -10.13
C HIS A 98 14.02 9.87 -10.38
N VAL A 99 14.08 9.08 -9.30
CA VAL A 99 14.26 7.64 -9.33
C VAL A 99 13.07 7.00 -8.60
N MET A 100 12.68 5.79 -9.04
CA MET A 100 11.55 5.05 -8.45
C MET A 100 11.78 4.80 -6.95
N HIS A 101 12.93 4.29 -6.60
CA HIS A 101 13.27 3.96 -5.22
C HIS A 101 14.42 4.85 -4.73
N GLU A 102 14.10 5.78 -3.87
CA GLU A 102 15.05 6.67 -3.19
C GLU A 102 15.00 6.44 -1.66
N GLU A 103 16.01 6.89 -0.96
CA GLU A 103 15.95 6.98 0.50
C GLU A 103 14.94 8.08 0.95
N PRO A 104 14.27 7.89 2.06
CA PRO A 104 14.39 6.80 3.03
C PRO A 104 13.49 5.59 2.75
N ASN A 105 13.85 4.42 3.29
CA ASN A 105 12.90 3.30 3.39
C ASN A 105 11.73 3.68 4.32
N VAL A 106 10.51 3.42 3.89
CA VAL A 106 9.26 3.73 4.58
C VAL A 106 8.59 2.44 5.06
N LEU A 107 8.94 2.03 6.29
CA LEU A 107 8.44 0.77 6.85
C LEU A 107 6.97 0.90 7.27
N ASN A 108 6.17 -0.14 6.97
CA ASN A 108 4.78 -0.25 7.41
C ASN A 108 4.62 -0.73 8.86
N TYR A 109 5.72 -0.76 9.62
CA TYR A 109 5.79 -1.12 11.03
C TYR A 109 6.86 -0.27 11.73
N GLY A 110 6.77 -0.16 13.06
CA GLY A 110 7.77 0.63 13.77
C GLY A 110 7.41 0.93 15.22
N ARG A 111 8.18 1.85 15.81
CA ARG A 111 7.95 2.38 17.14
C ARG A 111 7.83 3.89 17.09
N LYS A 112 6.89 4.45 17.84
CA LYS A 112 6.70 5.89 17.97
C LYS A 112 8.01 6.60 18.35
N GLY A 113 8.27 7.72 17.71
CA GLY A 113 9.43 8.57 17.96
C GLY A 113 10.77 8.05 17.42
N THR A 114 10.76 7.00 16.57
CA THR A 114 11.97 6.43 15.96
C THR A 114 12.06 6.72 14.45
N GLY A 115 13.23 6.47 13.86
CA GLY A 115 13.46 6.67 12.43
C GLY A 115 13.74 8.12 12.03
N ALA A 116 13.87 8.37 10.73
CA ALA A 116 14.14 9.70 10.18
C ALA A 116 12.96 10.64 10.45
N LYS A 117 13.26 11.94 10.62
CA LYS A 117 12.23 12.98 10.78
C LYS A 117 11.68 13.37 9.42
N PHE A 118 10.38 13.61 9.35
CA PHE A 118 9.77 14.24 8.19
C PHE A 118 10.28 15.67 8.05
N ARG A 119 10.58 16.05 6.83
CA ARG A 119 11.04 17.39 6.43
C ARG A 119 10.18 17.89 5.29
N GLU A 120 9.98 19.19 5.23
CA GLU A 120 9.32 19.84 4.09
C GLU A 120 10.05 19.51 2.78
N GLY A 121 9.30 19.22 1.73
CA GLY A 121 9.80 18.85 0.41
C GLY A 121 10.14 17.37 0.23
N MET A 122 10.03 16.52 1.27
CA MET A 122 10.13 15.08 1.09
C MET A 122 8.91 14.56 0.32
N THR A 123 9.15 13.64 -0.62
CA THR A 123 8.11 12.84 -1.27
C THR A 123 8.40 11.37 -1.01
N ILE A 124 7.40 10.64 -0.57
CA ILE A 124 7.51 9.23 -0.17
C ILE A 124 6.32 8.42 -0.69
N ALA A 125 6.58 7.17 -1.08
CA ALA A 125 5.57 6.15 -1.28
C ALA A 125 5.25 5.48 0.06
N ILE A 126 3.97 5.38 0.39
CA ILE A 126 3.47 4.69 1.58
C ILE A 126 2.58 3.56 1.08
N GLU A 127 3.00 2.32 1.33
CA GLU A 127 2.44 1.15 0.65
C GLU A 127 2.22 -0.04 1.62
N PRO A 128 1.25 0.02 2.52
CA PRO A 128 0.95 -1.11 3.40
C PRO A 128 0.58 -2.36 2.60
N MET A 129 1.31 -3.43 2.89
CA MET A 129 1.07 -4.80 2.42
C MET A 129 0.62 -5.64 3.60
N ILE A 130 -0.67 -6.00 3.61
CA ILE A 130 -1.35 -6.61 4.75
C ILE A 130 -1.90 -7.98 4.36
N THR A 131 -1.78 -8.95 5.26
CA THR A 131 -2.22 -10.33 5.05
C THR A 131 -3.32 -10.72 6.01
N LEU A 132 -4.25 -11.56 5.59
CA LEU A 132 -5.28 -12.14 6.46
C LEU A 132 -4.69 -13.06 7.55
N GLY A 133 -3.54 -13.67 7.27
CA GLY A 133 -2.87 -14.64 8.13
C GLY A 133 -1.50 -14.15 8.60
N ASN A 134 -0.50 -15.00 8.40
CA ASN A 134 0.86 -14.71 8.80
C ASN A 134 1.49 -13.60 7.97
N LYS A 135 2.36 -12.83 8.59
CA LYS A 135 3.07 -11.71 7.93
C LYS A 135 4.23 -12.16 7.04
N GLU A 136 4.69 -13.40 7.18
CA GLU A 136 5.83 -13.94 6.47
C GLU A 136 5.50 -14.22 5.00
N ILE A 137 6.45 -13.95 4.11
CA ILE A 137 6.31 -14.11 2.67
C ILE A 137 7.39 -15.00 2.07
N VAL A 138 7.12 -15.55 0.90
CA VAL A 138 8.06 -16.33 0.08
C VAL A 138 8.29 -15.63 -1.24
N PHE A 139 9.55 -15.42 -1.59
CA PHE A 139 9.97 -14.98 -2.91
C PHE A 139 10.16 -16.19 -3.81
N HIS A 140 9.58 -16.17 -4.99
CA HIS A 140 9.67 -17.25 -5.96
C HIS A 140 10.87 -17.08 -6.90
N ASN A 141 11.27 -18.20 -7.54
CA ASN A 141 12.46 -18.24 -8.39
C ASN A 141 12.34 -17.45 -9.71
N ASP A 142 11.16 -16.94 -10.04
CA ASP A 142 10.95 -16.06 -11.19
C ASP A 142 11.50 -14.64 -10.98
N GLY A 143 11.97 -14.34 -9.75
CA GLY A 143 12.54 -13.06 -9.38
C GLY A 143 11.51 -11.95 -9.13
N TRP A 144 10.21 -12.24 -9.24
CA TRP A 144 9.11 -11.26 -9.11
C TRP A 144 8.03 -11.68 -8.13
N THR A 145 7.52 -12.90 -8.26
CA THR A 145 6.34 -13.34 -7.51
C THR A 145 6.63 -13.48 -6.02
N CYS A 146 5.83 -12.80 -5.21
CA CYS A 146 5.78 -12.96 -3.76
C CYS A 146 4.43 -13.54 -3.34
N THR A 147 4.44 -14.56 -2.48
CA THR A 147 3.23 -15.11 -1.85
C THR A 147 3.36 -15.13 -0.33
N THR A 148 2.23 -15.15 0.37
CA THR A 148 2.21 -15.44 1.81
C THR A 148 2.63 -16.89 2.06
N VAL A 149 3.34 -17.15 3.16
CA VAL A 149 3.80 -18.51 3.53
C VAL A 149 2.64 -19.45 3.73
N ASP A 150 1.54 -18.97 4.28
CA ASP A 150 0.33 -19.74 4.62
C ASP A 150 -0.74 -19.71 3.51
N CYS A 151 -0.43 -19.16 2.34
CA CYS A 151 -1.35 -18.97 1.23
C CYS A 151 -2.59 -18.10 1.57
N SER A 152 -2.53 -17.32 2.64
CA SER A 152 -3.60 -16.37 2.99
C SER A 152 -3.67 -15.22 1.99
N THR A 153 -4.86 -14.63 1.89
CA THR A 153 -5.11 -13.45 1.05
C THR A 153 -4.29 -12.25 1.55
N ALA A 154 -3.82 -11.42 0.62
CA ALA A 154 -3.12 -10.18 0.90
C ALA A 154 -3.70 -9.01 0.12
N ALA A 155 -3.60 -7.81 0.68
CA ALA A 155 -3.99 -6.56 0.05
C ALA A 155 -2.82 -5.57 0.04
N HIS A 156 -2.78 -4.74 -1.00
CA HIS A 156 -1.79 -3.69 -1.20
C HIS A 156 -2.49 -2.40 -1.65
N PHE A 157 -2.25 -1.31 -0.95
CA PHE A 157 -2.67 0.04 -1.31
C PHE A 157 -1.49 0.97 -1.16
N GLU A 158 -1.40 1.98 -2.02
CA GLU A 158 -0.26 2.87 -2.03
C GLU A 158 -0.63 4.28 -2.45
N HIS A 159 0.00 5.25 -1.78
CA HIS A 159 -0.03 6.64 -2.18
C HIS A 159 1.35 7.29 -2.14
N ASP A 160 1.64 8.06 -3.18
CA ASP A 160 2.68 9.08 -3.13
C ASP A 160 2.22 10.27 -2.30
N VAL A 161 3.04 10.65 -1.33
CA VAL A 161 2.72 11.71 -0.38
C VAL A 161 3.85 12.73 -0.29
N ALA A 162 3.54 13.99 -0.56
CA ALA A 162 4.44 15.12 -0.32
C ALA A 162 4.27 15.65 1.10
N ILE A 163 5.39 15.89 1.79
CA ILE A 163 5.43 16.51 3.11
C ILE A 163 5.52 18.01 2.95
N THR A 164 4.49 18.74 3.36
CA THR A 164 4.45 20.21 3.31
C THR A 164 4.43 20.80 4.72
N LYS A 165 4.63 22.12 4.80
CA LYS A 165 4.52 22.87 6.08
C LYS A 165 3.11 22.77 6.69
N ASP A 166 2.08 22.58 5.86
CA ASP A 166 0.67 22.54 6.27
C ASP A 166 0.19 21.09 6.53
N GLY A 167 1.05 20.08 6.25
CA GLY A 167 0.79 18.66 6.43
C GLY A 167 1.03 17.84 5.17
N PRO A 168 0.66 16.55 5.18
CA PRO A 168 0.81 15.67 4.02
C PRO A 168 -0.16 16.04 2.90
N VAL A 169 0.31 15.92 1.65
CA VAL A 169 -0.49 16.08 0.44
C VAL A 169 -0.37 14.81 -0.39
N ILE A 170 -1.49 14.15 -0.64
CA ILE A 170 -1.55 12.96 -1.50
C ILE A 170 -1.42 13.43 -2.95
N LEU A 171 -0.45 12.85 -3.68
CA LEU A 171 -0.17 13.16 -5.07
C LEU A 171 -0.86 12.18 -6.04
N SER A 172 -1.05 10.91 -5.63
CA SER A 172 -1.68 9.84 -6.40
C SER A 172 -3.11 9.56 -5.91
N SER A 173 -4.06 10.43 -6.25
CA SER A 173 -5.45 10.33 -5.78
C SER A 173 -6.20 9.14 -6.36
N TYR A 174 -6.95 8.42 -5.51
CA TYR A 174 -7.85 7.34 -5.95
C TYR A 174 -9.19 7.82 -6.55
N ALA A 175 -9.46 9.11 -6.61
CA ALA A 175 -10.76 9.64 -7.04
C ALA A 175 -11.21 9.10 -8.42
N ALA A 176 -10.30 9.04 -9.40
CA ALA A 176 -10.59 8.50 -10.72
C ALA A 176 -10.86 6.98 -10.71
N ILE A 177 -10.11 6.24 -9.87
CA ILE A 177 -10.28 4.79 -9.69
C ILE A 177 -11.65 4.51 -9.07
N GLU A 178 -11.98 5.20 -7.98
CA GLU A 178 -13.25 5.00 -7.26
C GLU A 178 -14.46 5.41 -8.11
N GLU A 179 -14.32 6.42 -8.96
CA GLU A 179 -15.38 6.77 -9.91
C GLU A 179 -15.55 5.69 -11.01
N ALA A 180 -14.46 5.13 -11.50
CA ALA A 180 -14.51 4.02 -12.46
C ALA A 180 -15.14 2.76 -11.83
N ILE A 181 -14.86 2.46 -10.55
CA ILE A 181 -15.49 1.33 -9.84
C ILE A 181 -17.00 1.52 -9.75
N LYS A 182 -17.49 2.72 -9.42
CA LYS A 182 -18.95 3.01 -9.32
C LYS A 182 -19.72 2.76 -10.63
N THR A 183 -19.04 2.86 -11.76
CA THR A 183 -19.62 2.68 -13.10
C THR A 183 -19.37 1.30 -13.68
N ASN A 184 -18.72 0.39 -12.95
CA ASN A 184 -18.40 -0.96 -13.40
C ASN A 184 -19.10 -2.01 -12.54
N ASP A 185 -20.15 -2.65 -13.10
CA ASP A 185 -20.96 -3.66 -12.41
C ASP A 185 -20.20 -4.91 -11.96
N ASN A 186 -18.95 -5.10 -12.42
CA ASN A 186 -18.11 -6.23 -12.05
C ASN A 186 -17.19 -5.93 -10.84
N LEU A 187 -17.17 -4.69 -10.35
CA LEU A 187 -16.32 -4.28 -9.21
C LEU A 187 -17.17 -3.82 -8.04
N GLU A 188 -16.63 -3.97 -6.85
CA GLU A 188 -17.25 -3.50 -5.60
C GLU A 188 -16.39 -2.38 -4.99
N LEU A 189 -17.01 -1.30 -4.54
CA LEU A 189 -16.34 -0.23 -3.80
C LEU A 189 -16.04 -0.68 -2.38
N ILE A 190 -14.82 -0.40 -1.91
CA ILE A 190 -14.30 -0.76 -0.58
C ILE A 190 -14.19 0.49 0.30
#